data_0d0122268f919df03355caf75b4201b0
#
_entry.id   0d0122268f919df03355caf75b4201b0
#
_cell.length_a   1.000
_cell.length_b   1.000
_cell.length_c   1.000
_cell.angle_alpha   90.00
_cell.angle_beta   90.00
_cell.angle_gamma   90.00
#
_symmetry.space_group_name_H-M   'P 1'
#
loop_
_entity.id
_entity.type
_entity.pdbx_description
1 polymer ?
#
loop_
_entity_poly.entity_id
_entity_poly.type
_entity_poly.pdbx_seq_one_letter_code
_entity_poly.pdbx_strand_id
1 'polypeptide(L)'
;MEELFEVKHATISEHISNILSSGELDETSVGFSDKSTGGRKPKIYNLDMILSVGYRVNSKRSIAFRRWANKILKQYIIQGYAINEKRLAALQKTVDTQTKMLACTFDVEEADVLRAVNLYTDGEKRISDGALVAIMLMIAESNPEEKDIMVKLVMNLLTL
;
A
#
# COMPACT_ATOMS: atom_id res chain seq x y z
N MET A 1 18.36 -0.48 15.46
CA MET A 1 19.28 0.10 14.45
C MET A 1 20.62 -0.63 14.38
N GLU A 2 21.20 -1.02 15.49
CA GLU A 2 22.48 -1.75 15.54
C GLU A 2 22.43 -3.03 14.71
N GLU A 3 21.43 -3.88 14.92
CA GLU A 3 21.21 -5.09 14.11
C GLU A 3 20.87 -4.78 12.65
N LEU A 4 20.14 -3.68 12.40
CA LEU A 4 19.74 -3.30 11.04
C LEU A 4 20.95 -2.95 10.18
N PHE A 5 21.90 -2.19 10.73
CA PHE A 5 23.06 -1.70 10.00
C PHE A 5 24.37 -2.43 10.33
N GLU A 6 24.34 -3.40 11.27
CA GLU A 6 25.49 -4.17 11.73
C GLU A 6 26.64 -3.27 12.21
N VAL A 7 26.32 -2.28 13.06
CA VAL A 7 27.29 -1.36 13.65
C VAL A 7 27.09 -1.23 15.14
N LYS A 8 28.16 -0.80 15.86
CA LYS A 8 28.12 -0.64 17.31
C LYS A 8 27.17 0.50 17.71
N HIS A 9 26.59 0.34 18.91
CA HIS A 9 25.69 1.35 19.52
C HIS A 9 26.34 2.75 19.55
N ALA A 10 27.62 2.85 19.92
CA ALA A 10 28.31 4.12 19.99
C ALA A 10 28.29 4.88 18.64
N THR A 11 28.51 4.17 17.53
CA THR A 11 28.50 4.77 16.18
C THR A 11 27.08 5.28 15.82
N ILE A 12 26.04 4.49 16.13
CA ILE A 12 24.65 4.92 15.92
C ILE A 12 24.34 6.16 16.75
N SER A 13 24.71 6.16 18.03
CA SER A 13 24.45 7.29 18.94
C SER A 13 25.17 8.57 18.49
N GLU A 14 26.39 8.46 17.99
CA GLU A 14 27.15 9.58 17.43
C GLU A 14 26.43 10.16 16.19
N HIS A 15 26.01 9.33 15.26
CA HIS A 15 25.29 9.82 14.07
C HIS A 15 23.96 10.46 14.43
N ILE A 16 23.19 9.88 15.37
CA ILE A 16 21.95 10.49 15.86
C ILE A 16 22.21 11.86 16.49
N SER A 17 23.24 11.97 17.35
CA SER A 17 23.61 13.24 17.95
C SER A 17 23.96 14.29 16.88
N ASN A 18 24.71 13.91 15.87
CA ASN A 18 25.09 14.79 14.76
C ASN A 18 23.90 15.23 13.91
N ILE A 19 22.92 14.33 13.67
CA ILE A 19 21.68 14.64 12.94
C ILE A 19 20.84 15.68 13.70
N LEU A 20 20.66 15.48 14.99
CA LEU A 20 19.90 16.42 15.82
C LEU A 20 20.63 17.77 15.98
N SER A 21 21.95 17.75 16.22
CA SER A 21 22.73 18.99 16.39
C SER A 21 22.87 19.80 15.12
N SER A 22 22.84 19.15 13.93
CA SER A 22 22.86 19.86 12.64
C SER A 22 21.49 20.44 12.25
N GLY A 23 20.42 20.13 12.97
CA GLY A 23 19.06 20.54 12.63
C GLY A 23 18.47 19.81 11.42
N GLU A 24 19.07 18.68 10.97
CA GLU A 24 18.53 17.87 9.90
C GLU A 24 17.18 17.23 10.31
N LEU A 25 17.10 16.80 11.57
CA LEU A 25 15.88 16.34 12.20
C LEU A 25 15.75 16.95 13.59
N ASP A 26 14.52 17.08 14.06
CA ASP A 26 14.21 17.56 15.41
C ASP A 26 14.07 16.42 16.44
N GLU A 27 13.90 16.78 17.71
CA GLU A 27 13.75 15.83 18.80
C GLU A 27 12.48 14.95 18.70
N THR A 28 11.49 15.34 17.91
CA THR A 28 10.27 14.53 17.68
C THR A 28 10.56 13.25 16.94
N SER A 29 11.73 13.17 16.27
CA SER A 29 12.24 11.95 15.60
C SER A 29 12.71 10.88 16.59
N VAL A 30 12.79 11.21 17.90
CA VAL A 30 13.21 10.30 18.97
C VAL A 30 12.09 10.20 20.01
N GLY A 31 11.54 9.01 20.18
CA GLY A 31 10.55 8.69 21.19
C GLY A 31 11.11 7.75 22.28
N PHE A 32 10.26 7.42 23.23
CA PHE A 32 10.55 6.42 24.27
C PHE A 32 9.48 5.34 24.30
N SER A 33 9.89 4.09 24.48
CA SER A 33 8.95 2.97 24.61
C SER A 33 8.28 2.96 25.98
N ASP A 34 6.96 2.81 26.00
CA ASP A 34 6.20 2.64 27.26
C ASP A 34 6.28 1.21 27.82
N LYS A 35 6.87 0.26 27.09
CA LYS A 35 6.97 -1.17 27.48
C LYS A 35 8.07 -1.48 28.49
N SER A 36 8.63 -0.48 29.18
CA SER A 36 9.68 -0.68 30.19
C SER A 36 9.07 -0.96 31.56
N THR A 37 9.32 -2.14 32.10
CA THR A 37 8.90 -2.59 33.44
C THR A 37 9.88 -2.18 34.56
N GLY A 38 10.84 -1.33 34.26
CA GLY A 38 11.84 -0.79 35.19
C GLY A 38 13.13 -0.40 34.48
N GLY A 39 13.82 0.64 34.99
CA GLY A 39 15.05 1.15 34.42
C GLY A 39 14.87 2.22 33.32
N ARG A 40 15.94 2.48 32.55
CA ARG A 40 15.95 3.48 31.49
C ARG A 40 15.07 3.03 30.32
N LYS A 41 14.08 3.85 29.99
CA LYS A 41 13.17 3.58 28.84
C LYS A 41 13.97 3.45 27.52
N PRO A 42 13.73 2.39 26.70
CA PRO A 42 14.37 2.25 25.40
C PRO A 42 13.95 3.41 24.48
N LYS A 43 14.92 3.95 23.74
CA LYS A 43 14.65 4.95 22.71
C LYS A 43 14.03 4.29 21.47
N ILE A 44 13.00 4.92 20.93
CA ILE A 44 12.37 4.55 19.65
C ILE A 44 12.72 5.66 18.66
N TYR A 45 12.89 5.30 17.42
CA TYR A 45 13.26 6.22 16.34
C TYR A 45 12.22 6.11 15.21
N ASN A 46 11.83 7.24 14.65
CA ASN A 46 10.95 7.27 13.49
C ASN A 46 11.69 6.84 12.22
N LEU A 47 10.97 6.73 11.11
CA LEU A 47 11.54 6.30 9.83
C LEU A 47 12.59 7.29 9.32
N ASP A 48 12.38 8.60 9.51
CA ASP A 48 13.28 9.65 9.04
C ASP A 48 14.67 9.52 9.69
N MET A 49 14.71 9.28 11.02
CA MET A 49 15.95 9.01 11.73
C MET A 49 16.65 7.75 11.21
N ILE A 50 15.91 6.69 10.90
CA ILE A 50 16.48 5.46 10.33
C ILE A 50 17.09 5.72 8.95
N LEU A 51 16.41 6.49 8.11
CA LEU A 51 16.90 6.85 6.78
C LEU A 51 18.18 7.70 6.88
N SER A 52 18.17 8.77 7.69
CA SER A 52 19.32 9.67 7.87
C SER A 52 20.55 8.93 8.41
N VAL A 53 20.39 8.07 9.42
CA VAL A 53 21.46 7.22 9.94
C VAL A 53 21.96 6.25 8.87
N GLY A 54 21.08 5.61 8.10
CA GLY A 54 21.42 4.65 7.04
C GLY A 54 22.27 5.24 5.93
N TYR A 55 22.12 6.53 5.64
CA TYR A 55 22.98 7.25 4.69
C TYR A 55 24.36 7.61 5.25
N ARG A 56 24.48 7.79 6.58
CA ARG A 56 25.74 8.21 7.24
C ARG A 56 26.63 7.06 7.68
N VAL A 57 26.01 5.94 8.07
CA VAL A 57 26.75 4.75 8.56
C VAL A 57 27.53 4.09 7.43
N ASN A 58 28.74 3.62 7.75
CA ASN A 58 29.59 2.88 6.80
C ASN A 58 29.64 1.38 7.18
N SER A 59 28.74 0.59 6.61
CA SER A 59 28.72 -0.87 6.74
C SER A 59 28.24 -1.52 5.43
N LYS A 60 28.44 -2.83 5.28
CA LYS A 60 27.95 -3.58 4.12
C LYS A 60 26.43 -3.47 3.99
N ARG A 61 25.72 -3.52 5.12
CA ARG A 61 24.26 -3.38 5.16
C ARG A 61 23.78 -1.98 4.78
N SER A 62 24.45 -0.94 5.23
CA SER A 62 24.09 0.44 4.84
C SER A 62 24.40 0.73 3.37
N ILE A 63 25.41 0.09 2.78
CA ILE A 63 25.64 0.16 1.33
C ILE A 63 24.47 -0.50 0.57
N ALA A 64 24.03 -1.68 1.00
CA ALA A 64 22.88 -2.36 0.41
C ALA A 64 21.59 -1.54 0.56
N PHE A 65 21.38 -0.95 1.74
CA PHE A 65 20.27 -0.04 2.02
C PHE A 65 20.28 1.18 1.08
N ARG A 66 21.42 1.88 0.94
CA ARG A 66 21.51 3.04 0.04
C ARG A 66 21.28 2.68 -1.42
N ARG A 67 21.76 1.52 -1.89
CA ARG A 67 21.47 1.03 -3.25
C ARG A 67 19.99 0.81 -3.47
N TRP A 68 19.32 0.18 -2.50
CA TRP A 68 17.87 -0.03 -2.55
C TRP A 68 17.10 1.30 -2.51
N ALA A 69 17.42 2.19 -1.57
CA ALA A 69 16.76 3.49 -1.44
C ALA A 69 16.92 4.35 -2.70
N ASN A 70 18.15 4.39 -3.26
CA ASN A 70 18.43 5.13 -4.51
C ASN A 70 17.67 4.53 -5.71
N LYS A 71 17.50 3.19 -5.76
CA LYS A 71 16.67 2.56 -6.80
C LYS A 71 15.22 3.06 -6.74
N ILE A 72 14.64 3.08 -5.55
CA ILE A 72 13.25 3.55 -5.33
C ILE A 72 13.13 5.05 -5.65
N LEU A 73 14.05 5.86 -5.14
CA LEU A 73 14.05 7.30 -5.41
C LEU A 73 14.20 7.61 -6.89
N LYS A 74 15.10 6.90 -7.60
CA LYS A 74 15.28 7.03 -9.04
C LYS A 74 14.02 6.66 -9.82
N GLN A 75 13.34 5.56 -9.44
CA GLN A 75 12.06 5.19 -10.03
C GLN A 75 11.03 6.32 -9.84
N TYR A 76 10.90 6.83 -8.62
CA TYR A 76 9.96 7.90 -8.32
C TYR A 76 10.25 9.18 -9.12
N ILE A 77 11.52 9.61 -9.22
CA ILE A 77 11.91 10.81 -9.95
C ILE A 77 11.63 10.68 -11.46
N ILE A 78 11.90 9.50 -12.05
CA ILE A 78 11.76 9.29 -13.49
C ILE A 78 10.31 9.02 -13.89
N GLN A 79 9.59 8.23 -13.11
CA GLN A 79 8.24 7.72 -13.44
C GLN A 79 7.11 8.49 -12.74
N GLY A 80 7.42 9.29 -11.71
CA GLY A 80 6.45 9.95 -10.85
C GLY A 80 5.83 9.04 -9.78
N TYR A 81 6.18 7.74 -9.77
CA TYR A 81 5.71 6.76 -8.78
C TYR A 81 6.75 5.67 -8.55
N ALA A 82 6.64 4.97 -7.40
CA ALA A 82 7.41 3.77 -7.10
C ALA A 82 6.46 2.63 -6.72
N ILE A 83 6.59 1.49 -7.40
CA ILE A 83 5.71 0.34 -7.21
C ILE A 83 6.36 -0.63 -6.20
N ASN A 84 5.58 -1.02 -5.20
CA ASN A 84 5.91 -2.16 -4.35
C ASN A 84 5.36 -3.44 -5.00
N GLU A 85 6.20 -4.16 -5.73
CA GLU A 85 5.83 -5.36 -6.50
C GLU A 85 5.16 -6.44 -5.62
N LYS A 86 5.63 -6.62 -4.38
CA LYS A 86 5.02 -7.59 -3.44
C LYS A 86 3.60 -7.20 -3.06
N ARG A 87 3.37 -5.89 -2.79
CA ARG A 87 2.06 -5.38 -2.46
C ARG A 87 1.12 -5.43 -3.67
N LEU A 88 1.63 -5.12 -4.86
CA LEU A 88 0.87 -5.21 -6.10
C LEU A 88 0.43 -6.65 -6.37
N ALA A 89 1.33 -7.63 -6.26
CA ALA A 89 1.00 -9.05 -6.42
C ALA A 89 -0.02 -9.54 -5.38
N ALA A 90 0.07 -9.07 -4.12
CA ALA A 90 -0.90 -9.40 -3.08
C ALA A 90 -2.29 -8.80 -3.40
N LEU A 91 -2.35 -7.56 -3.87
CA LEU A 91 -3.60 -6.92 -4.29
C LEU A 91 -4.21 -7.63 -5.50
N GLN A 92 -3.39 -7.99 -6.50
CA GLN A 92 -3.85 -8.76 -7.66
C GLN A 92 -4.52 -10.07 -7.23
N LYS A 93 -3.86 -10.83 -6.34
CA LYS A 93 -4.44 -12.08 -5.80
C LYS A 93 -5.77 -11.84 -5.07
N THR A 94 -5.90 -10.71 -4.37
CA THR A 94 -7.15 -10.35 -3.69
C THR A 94 -8.26 -10.07 -4.72
N VAL A 95 -7.96 -9.29 -5.75
CA VAL A 95 -8.89 -9.01 -6.85
C VAL A 95 -9.32 -10.31 -7.53
N ASP A 96 -8.38 -11.18 -7.90
CA ASP A 96 -8.69 -12.48 -8.53
C ASP A 96 -9.60 -13.34 -7.65
N THR A 97 -9.35 -13.37 -6.32
CA THR A 97 -10.19 -14.13 -5.38
C THR A 97 -11.60 -13.54 -5.29
N GLN A 98 -11.71 -12.22 -5.21
CA GLN A 98 -13.02 -11.54 -5.15
C GLN A 98 -13.80 -11.72 -6.45
N THR A 99 -13.12 -11.62 -7.59
CA THR A 99 -13.73 -11.87 -8.91
C THR A 99 -14.33 -13.27 -9.00
N LYS A 100 -13.58 -14.30 -8.56
CA LYS A 100 -14.06 -15.67 -8.53
C LYS A 100 -15.27 -15.84 -7.60
N MET A 101 -15.22 -15.23 -6.42
CA MET A 101 -16.35 -15.28 -5.48
C MET A 101 -17.60 -14.64 -6.09
N LEU A 102 -17.48 -13.47 -6.73
CA LEU A 102 -18.59 -12.79 -7.39
C LEU A 102 -19.12 -13.61 -8.56
N ALA A 103 -18.25 -14.14 -9.41
CA ALA A 103 -18.62 -14.99 -10.53
C ALA A 103 -19.43 -16.23 -10.08
N CYS A 104 -18.96 -16.92 -9.02
CA CYS A 104 -19.71 -18.04 -8.43
C CYS A 104 -21.02 -17.63 -7.79
N THR A 105 -21.07 -16.46 -7.12
CA THR A 105 -22.30 -16.01 -6.42
C THR A 105 -23.40 -15.62 -7.41
N PHE A 106 -23.03 -14.97 -8.51
CA PHE A 106 -23.98 -14.49 -9.51
C PHE A 106 -24.10 -15.40 -10.74
N ASP A 107 -23.37 -16.54 -10.76
CA ASP A 107 -23.36 -17.50 -11.86
C ASP A 107 -23.07 -16.83 -13.21
N VAL A 108 -22.02 -16.00 -13.25
CA VAL A 108 -21.52 -15.30 -14.42
C VAL A 108 -20.06 -15.66 -14.68
N GLU A 109 -19.55 -15.38 -15.88
CA GLU A 109 -18.13 -15.63 -16.17
C GLU A 109 -17.20 -14.62 -15.45
N GLU A 110 -16.03 -15.09 -15.00
CA GLU A 110 -15.00 -14.23 -14.37
C GLU A 110 -14.62 -13.04 -15.28
N ALA A 111 -14.63 -13.26 -16.59
CA ALA A 111 -14.32 -12.20 -17.57
C ALA A 111 -15.33 -11.04 -17.55
N ASP A 112 -16.61 -11.32 -17.30
CA ASP A 112 -17.64 -10.28 -17.23
C ASP A 112 -17.53 -9.48 -15.94
N VAL A 113 -17.21 -10.13 -14.81
CA VAL A 113 -16.92 -9.45 -13.54
C VAL A 113 -15.71 -8.52 -13.70
N LEU A 114 -14.61 -9.00 -14.29
CA LEU A 114 -13.41 -8.20 -14.54
C LEU A 114 -13.68 -7.02 -15.48
N ARG A 115 -14.50 -7.23 -16.51
CA ARG A 115 -14.91 -6.15 -17.43
C ARG A 115 -15.68 -5.07 -16.68
N ALA A 116 -16.62 -5.43 -15.83
CA ALA A 116 -17.38 -4.50 -15.01
C ALA A 116 -16.46 -3.71 -14.04
N VAL A 117 -15.52 -4.38 -13.37
CA VAL A 117 -14.55 -3.75 -12.48
C VAL A 117 -13.63 -2.79 -13.25
N ASN A 118 -13.11 -3.18 -14.41
CA ASN A 118 -12.23 -2.33 -15.22
C ASN A 118 -12.95 -1.09 -15.77
N LEU A 119 -14.20 -1.21 -16.19
CA LEU A 119 -15.02 -0.06 -16.63
C LEU A 119 -15.21 0.97 -15.50
N TYR A 120 -15.22 0.51 -14.24
CA TYR A 120 -15.34 1.39 -13.06
C TYR A 120 -14.02 2.05 -12.67
N THR A 121 -12.87 1.41 -12.95
CA THR A 121 -11.53 1.89 -12.55
C THR A 121 -10.86 2.81 -13.57
N ASP A 122 -11.28 2.82 -14.82
CA ASP A 122 -10.69 3.65 -15.91
C ASP A 122 -10.99 5.16 -15.80
N GLY A 123 -11.52 5.62 -14.67
CA GLY A 123 -11.64 7.04 -14.30
C GLY A 123 -12.77 7.79 -14.99
N GLU A 124 -13.43 7.24 -15.99
CA GLU A 124 -14.70 7.76 -16.50
C GLU A 124 -15.84 7.12 -15.73
N LYS A 125 -16.36 7.84 -14.72
CA LYS A 125 -17.60 7.46 -14.03
C LYS A 125 -18.76 7.48 -15.03
N ARG A 126 -18.97 6.40 -15.73
CA ARG A 126 -20.12 6.23 -16.63
C ARG A 126 -21.43 6.06 -15.87
N ILE A 127 -21.35 5.63 -14.61
CA ILE A 127 -22.51 5.42 -13.73
C ILE A 127 -22.26 6.20 -12.43
N SER A 128 -23.24 6.96 -11.97
CA SER A 128 -23.16 7.64 -10.67
C SER A 128 -23.22 6.64 -9.53
N ASP A 129 -22.59 6.96 -8.38
CA ASP A 129 -22.57 6.10 -7.20
C ASP A 129 -24.02 5.74 -6.74
N GLY A 130 -24.95 6.67 -6.89
CA GLY A 130 -26.38 6.43 -6.60
C GLY A 130 -27.05 5.46 -7.57
N ALA A 131 -26.69 5.50 -8.86
CA ALA A 131 -27.19 4.56 -9.85
C ALA A 131 -26.61 3.15 -9.62
N LEU A 132 -25.35 3.04 -9.20
CA LEU A 132 -24.74 1.76 -8.86
C LEU A 132 -25.42 1.12 -7.64
N VAL A 133 -25.71 1.91 -6.59
CA VAL A 133 -26.45 1.42 -5.41
C VAL A 133 -27.86 1.00 -5.81
N ALA A 134 -28.55 1.75 -6.65
CA ALA A 134 -29.89 1.39 -7.14
C ALA A 134 -29.87 0.08 -7.94
N ILE A 135 -28.89 -0.11 -8.81
CA ILE A 135 -28.71 -1.36 -9.58
C ILE A 135 -28.43 -2.54 -8.64
N MET A 136 -27.56 -2.37 -7.63
CA MET A 136 -27.29 -3.41 -6.65
C MET A 136 -28.55 -3.80 -5.86
N LEU A 137 -29.37 -2.84 -5.44
CA LEU A 137 -30.62 -3.08 -4.74
C LEU A 137 -31.63 -3.80 -5.64
N MET A 138 -31.75 -3.38 -6.90
CA MET A 138 -32.60 -4.05 -7.88
C MET A 138 -32.20 -5.51 -8.10
N ILE A 139 -30.89 -5.80 -8.19
CA ILE A 139 -30.37 -7.17 -8.32
C ILE A 139 -30.68 -7.97 -7.06
N ALA A 140 -30.52 -7.38 -5.86
CA ALA A 140 -30.76 -8.04 -4.58
C ALA A 140 -32.27 -8.38 -4.37
N GLU A 141 -33.14 -7.56 -4.91
CA GLU A 141 -34.62 -7.75 -4.82
C GLU A 141 -35.21 -8.54 -5.99
N SER A 142 -34.44 -8.82 -7.05
CA SER A 142 -34.93 -9.53 -8.23
C SER A 142 -35.17 -11.03 -7.97
N ASN A 143 -36.23 -11.57 -8.56
CA ASN A 143 -36.51 -13.01 -8.54
C ASN A 143 -35.41 -13.78 -9.31
N PRO A 144 -35.07 -15.01 -8.88
CA PRO A 144 -34.04 -15.84 -9.58
C PRO A 144 -34.35 -16.03 -11.09
N GLU A 145 -35.60 -16.00 -11.50
CA GLU A 145 -36.01 -16.13 -12.92
C GLU A 145 -35.76 -14.87 -13.76
N GLU A 146 -35.59 -13.70 -13.12
CA GLU A 146 -35.33 -12.42 -13.78
C GLU A 146 -33.84 -12.07 -13.88
N LYS A 147 -32.96 -12.92 -13.34
CA LYS A 147 -31.53 -12.73 -13.24
C LYS A 147 -30.87 -12.41 -14.60
N ASP A 148 -31.20 -13.16 -15.64
CA ASP A 148 -30.66 -12.97 -17.00
C ASP A 148 -31.02 -11.60 -17.59
N ILE A 149 -32.23 -11.11 -17.29
CA ILE A 149 -32.72 -9.80 -17.74
C ILE A 149 -31.93 -8.70 -17.01
N MET A 150 -31.73 -8.87 -15.71
CA MET A 150 -30.99 -7.90 -14.89
C MET A 150 -29.52 -7.83 -15.28
N VAL A 151 -28.87 -8.97 -15.52
CA VAL A 151 -27.47 -9.01 -16.01
C VAL A 151 -27.36 -8.30 -17.37
N LYS A 152 -28.26 -8.54 -18.31
CA LYS A 152 -28.30 -7.84 -19.61
C LYS A 152 -28.51 -6.34 -19.46
N LEU A 153 -29.39 -5.91 -18.53
CA LEU A 153 -29.65 -4.50 -18.26
C LEU A 153 -28.43 -3.79 -17.71
N VAL A 154 -27.72 -4.42 -16.75
CA VAL A 154 -26.47 -3.92 -16.19
C VAL A 154 -25.38 -3.85 -17.25
N MET A 155 -25.24 -4.89 -18.07
CA MET A 155 -24.25 -4.92 -19.16
C MET A 155 -24.54 -3.84 -20.23
N ASN A 156 -25.77 -3.60 -20.58
CA ASN A 156 -26.15 -2.51 -21.50
C ASN A 156 -25.86 -1.12 -20.91
N LEU A 157 -26.10 -0.91 -19.60
CA LEU A 157 -25.79 0.34 -18.94
C LEU A 157 -24.27 0.61 -18.83
N LEU A 158 -23.47 -0.46 -18.75
CA LEU A 158 -22.00 -0.38 -18.70
C LEU A 158 -21.36 -0.22 -20.09
N THR A 159 -22.07 -0.52 -21.17
CA THR A 159 -21.57 -0.44 -22.55
C THR A 159 -22.00 0.83 -23.29
N LEU A 160 -22.86 1.65 -22.70
CA LEU A 160 -23.22 3.00 -23.18
C LEU A 160 -22.18 4.03 -22.72
#